data_d8c5b1e1cc3d724bf05e549dfa386062
#
_entry.id   d8c5b1e1cc3d724bf05e549dfa386062
#
_cell.length_a   1.000
_cell.length_b   1.000
_cell.length_c   1.000
_cell.angle_alpha   90.00
_cell.angle_beta   90.00
_cell.angle_gamma   90.00
#
_symmetry.space_group_name_H-M   'P 1'
#
loop_
_entity.id
_entity.type
_entity.pdbx_description
1 polymer ?
#
loop_
_entity_poly.entity_id
_entity_poly.type
_entity_poly.pdbx_seq_one_letter_code
_entity_poly.pdbx_strand_id
1 'polypeptide(L)'
;MKTFLHNLITTWWGITIIVVAAVIIWILLSALLYRQFFKRFYDIILSGMALLVLSPLLLILTVLGAIKMKGNPFFTQLRPGKISKKTGHEKIFKLIKFRTMTCEKDEEGNLLPDEKRLTNYGKVLRSTSLDELPELINVFAGKMSLV
;
A
#
# COMPACT_ATOMS: atom_id res chain seq x y z
N MET A 1 -34.37 -4.31 -55.20
CA MET A 1 -33.67 -5.41 -54.52
C MET A 1 -32.25 -5.02 -54.05
N LYS A 2 -31.39 -4.41 -54.88
CA LYS A 2 -30.03 -3.96 -54.51
C LYS A 2 -30.03 -2.94 -53.36
N THR A 3 -30.90 -1.95 -53.33
CA THR A 3 -31.02 -0.91 -52.30
C THR A 3 -31.49 -1.48 -50.96
N PHE A 4 -32.39 -2.47 -50.98
CA PHE A 4 -32.89 -3.15 -49.80
C PHE A 4 -31.76 -3.96 -49.13
N LEU A 5 -31.01 -4.74 -49.88
CA LEU A 5 -29.85 -5.49 -49.40
C LEU A 5 -28.76 -4.55 -48.85
N HIS A 6 -28.48 -3.43 -49.54
CA HIS A 6 -27.50 -2.45 -49.07
C HIS A 6 -27.92 -1.84 -47.72
N ASN A 7 -29.18 -1.44 -47.57
CA ASN A 7 -29.69 -0.91 -46.31
C ASN A 7 -29.70 -1.93 -45.19
N LEU A 8 -29.98 -3.20 -45.50
CA LEU A 8 -29.94 -4.28 -44.54
C LEU A 8 -28.50 -4.52 -44.01
N ILE A 9 -27.55 -4.56 -44.92
CA ILE A 9 -26.12 -4.74 -44.58
C ILE A 9 -25.62 -3.54 -43.74
N THR A 10 -25.90 -2.31 -44.13
CA THR A 10 -25.46 -1.12 -43.42
C THR A 10 -26.09 -1.00 -42.03
N THR A 11 -27.36 -1.39 -41.85
CA THR A 11 -27.98 -1.46 -40.52
C THR A 11 -27.40 -2.53 -39.63
N TRP A 12 -27.12 -3.71 -40.18
CA TRP A 12 -26.50 -4.79 -39.42
C TRP A 12 -25.08 -4.42 -38.97
N TRP A 13 -24.25 -3.83 -39.83
CA TRP A 13 -22.92 -3.32 -39.49
C TRP A 13 -23.01 -2.20 -38.46
N GLY A 14 -23.97 -1.30 -38.55
CA GLY A 14 -24.20 -0.26 -37.56
C GLY A 14 -24.54 -0.82 -36.18
N ILE A 15 -25.42 -1.82 -36.12
CA ILE A 15 -25.79 -2.49 -34.86
C ILE A 15 -24.57 -3.22 -34.26
N THR A 16 -23.79 -3.95 -35.07
CA THR A 16 -22.59 -4.65 -34.56
C THR A 16 -21.55 -3.67 -33.99
N ILE A 17 -21.32 -2.55 -34.65
CA ILE A 17 -20.39 -1.50 -34.15
C ILE A 17 -20.87 -0.95 -32.80
N ILE A 18 -22.17 -0.66 -32.66
CA ILE A 18 -22.75 -0.14 -31.40
C ILE A 18 -22.61 -1.17 -30.28
N VAL A 19 -22.90 -2.44 -30.55
CA VAL A 19 -22.77 -3.52 -29.56
C VAL A 19 -21.31 -3.70 -29.12
N VAL A 20 -20.38 -3.71 -30.06
CA VAL A 20 -18.95 -3.83 -29.75
C VAL A 20 -18.48 -2.63 -28.92
N ALA A 21 -18.88 -1.41 -29.30
CA ALA A 21 -18.55 -0.21 -28.54
C ALA A 21 -19.14 -0.24 -27.10
N ALA A 22 -20.38 -0.69 -26.94
CA ALA A 22 -21.01 -0.84 -25.64
C ALA A 22 -20.29 -1.87 -24.75
N VAL A 23 -19.88 -3.01 -25.32
CA VAL A 23 -19.10 -4.02 -24.61
C VAL A 23 -17.75 -3.46 -24.16
N ILE A 24 -17.04 -2.74 -25.04
CA ILE A 24 -15.76 -2.13 -24.71
C ILE A 24 -15.93 -1.10 -23.58
N ILE A 25 -16.94 -0.23 -23.68
CA ILE A 25 -17.25 0.75 -22.63
C ILE A 25 -17.57 0.05 -21.31
N TRP A 26 -18.36 -1.01 -21.33
CA TRP A 26 -18.68 -1.78 -20.14
C TRP A 26 -17.46 -2.42 -19.48
N ILE A 27 -16.54 -3.00 -20.29
CA ILE A 27 -15.28 -3.55 -19.80
C ILE A 27 -14.40 -2.45 -19.18
N LEU A 28 -14.28 -1.30 -19.84
CA LEU A 28 -13.50 -0.16 -19.32
C LEU A 28 -14.10 0.39 -18.01
N LEU A 29 -15.41 0.54 -17.94
CA LEU A 29 -16.13 0.98 -16.74
C LEU A 29 -15.96 -0.03 -15.59
N SER A 30 -16.12 -1.32 -15.87
CA SER A 30 -15.94 -2.36 -14.86
C SER A 30 -14.51 -2.39 -14.32
N ALA A 31 -13.50 -2.25 -15.20
CA ALA A 31 -12.10 -2.16 -14.79
C ALA A 31 -11.79 -0.92 -13.93
N LEU A 32 -12.39 0.23 -14.25
CA LEU A 32 -12.27 1.47 -13.47
C LEU A 32 -12.93 1.34 -12.09
N LEU A 33 -14.14 0.77 -12.03
CA LEU A 33 -14.86 0.53 -10.77
C LEU A 33 -14.13 -0.48 -9.89
N TYR A 34 -13.61 -1.57 -10.48
CA TYR A 34 -12.80 -2.55 -9.76
C TYR A 34 -11.58 -1.88 -9.13
N ARG A 35 -10.82 -1.08 -9.89
CA ARG A 35 -9.61 -0.42 -9.41
C ARG A 35 -9.87 0.60 -8.30
N GLN A 36 -11.02 1.29 -8.29
CA GLN A 36 -11.30 2.35 -7.31
C GLN A 36 -12.01 1.83 -6.05
N PHE A 37 -12.97 0.91 -6.20
CA PHE A 37 -13.80 0.44 -5.08
C PHE A 37 -13.35 -0.90 -4.52
N PHE A 38 -13.25 -1.92 -5.36
CA PHE A 38 -12.96 -3.27 -4.87
C PHE A 38 -11.53 -3.40 -4.32
N LYS A 39 -10.54 -2.82 -5.00
CA LYS A 39 -9.16 -2.84 -4.51
C LYS A 39 -9.08 -2.24 -3.11
N ARG A 40 -9.67 -1.08 -2.89
CA ARG A 40 -9.65 -0.42 -1.59
C ARG A 40 -10.41 -1.21 -0.52
N PHE A 41 -11.54 -1.79 -0.89
CA PHE A 41 -12.33 -2.65 0.00
C PHE A 41 -11.50 -3.86 0.46
N TYR A 42 -10.85 -4.55 -0.47
CA TYR A 42 -9.97 -5.68 -0.13
C TYR A 42 -8.75 -5.26 0.69
N ASP A 43 -8.12 -4.14 0.37
CA ASP A 43 -7.00 -3.61 1.18
C ASP A 43 -7.41 -3.41 2.64
N ILE A 44 -8.59 -2.84 2.90
CA ILE A 44 -9.10 -2.62 4.27
C ILE A 44 -9.39 -3.94 4.98
N ILE A 45 -10.14 -4.85 4.33
CA ILE A 45 -10.51 -6.12 4.95
C ILE A 45 -9.25 -6.97 5.23
N LEU A 46 -8.40 -7.15 4.23
CA LEU A 46 -7.21 -7.98 4.39
C LEU A 46 -6.23 -7.40 5.41
N SER A 47 -5.98 -6.09 5.38
CA SER A 47 -5.11 -5.46 6.37
C SER A 47 -5.72 -5.45 7.76
N GLY A 48 -7.03 -5.27 7.90
CA GLY A 48 -7.75 -5.37 9.16
C GLY A 48 -7.70 -6.78 9.77
N MET A 49 -7.98 -7.80 8.97
CA MET A 49 -7.86 -9.20 9.38
C MET A 49 -6.41 -9.55 9.75
N ALA A 50 -5.42 -9.13 8.94
CA ALA A 50 -4.02 -9.36 9.24
C ALA A 50 -3.60 -8.68 10.55
N LEU A 51 -3.99 -7.43 10.79
CA LEU A 51 -3.74 -6.73 12.05
C LEU A 51 -4.36 -7.45 13.24
N LEU A 52 -5.57 -7.98 13.10
CA LEU A 52 -6.27 -8.70 14.17
C LEU A 52 -5.56 -10.03 14.48
N VAL A 53 -5.24 -10.83 13.46
CA VAL A 53 -4.56 -12.13 13.62
C VAL A 53 -3.14 -11.93 14.14
N LEU A 54 -2.42 -10.93 13.66
CA LEU A 54 -1.03 -10.64 14.05
C LEU A 54 -0.93 -9.78 15.32
N SER A 55 -2.06 -9.33 15.89
CA SER A 55 -2.06 -8.47 17.08
C SER A 55 -1.26 -9.00 18.27
N PRO A 56 -1.30 -10.29 18.65
CA PRO A 56 -0.46 -10.79 19.75
C PRO A 56 1.03 -10.73 19.41
N LEU A 57 1.41 -11.01 18.15
CA LEU A 57 2.79 -10.89 17.71
C LEU A 57 3.25 -9.43 17.71
N LEU A 58 2.43 -8.52 17.19
CA LEU A 58 2.70 -7.07 17.18
C LEU A 58 2.88 -6.55 18.60
N LEU A 59 2.07 -7.01 19.57
CA LEU A 59 2.20 -6.65 20.97
C LEU A 59 3.54 -7.11 21.53
N ILE A 60 3.90 -8.37 21.33
CA ILE A 60 5.18 -8.95 21.79
C ILE A 60 6.36 -8.15 21.19
N LEU A 61 6.35 -7.92 19.88
CA LEU A 61 7.40 -7.15 19.21
C LEU A 61 7.47 -5.70 19.69
N THR A 62 6.33 -5.08 19.99
CA THR A 62 6.27 -3.73 20.56
C THR A 62 6.93 -3.66 21.92
N VAL A 63 6.58 -4.59 22.82
CA VAL A 63 7.16 -4.66 24.18
C VAL A 63 8.66 -4.95 24.11
N LEU A 64 9.08 -5.94 23.33
CA LEU A 64 10.49 -6.27 23.13
C LEU A 64 11.26 -5.07 22.52
N GLY A 65 10.66 -4.41 21.55
CA GLY A 65 11.22 -3.20 20.93
C GLY A 65 11.40 -2.09 21.94
N ALA A 66 10.40 -1.80 22.78
CA ALA A 66 10.48 -0.76 23.82
C ALA A 66 11.63 -1.06 24.81
N ILE A 67 11.78 -2.32 25.23
CA ILE A 67 12.86 -2.74 26.15
C ILE A 67 14.24 -2.63 25.48
N LYS A 68 14.38 -3.18 24.25
CA LYS A 68 15.69 -3.25 23.57
C LYS A 68 16.16 -1.91 23.04
N MET A 69 15.23 -1.04 22.62
CA MET A 69 15.55 0.31 22.11
C MET A 69 15.58 1.38 23.23
N LYS A 70 15.25 1.00 24.48
CA LYS A 70 15.19 1.93 25.63
C LYS A 70 14.34 3.17 25.33
N GLY A 71 13.21 2.98 24.61
CA GLY A 71 12.34 4.08 24.19
C GLY A 71 11.30 3.67 23.16
N ASN A 72 10.92 4.60 22.28
CA ASN A 72 9.87 4.33 21.29
C ASN A 72 10.24 3.17 20.35
N PRO A 73 9.45 2.07 20.33
CA PRO A 73 9.70 0.92 19.47
C PRO A 73 9.38 1.17 18.00
N PHE A 74 8.71 2.28 17.68
CA PHE A 74 8.33 2.62 16.31
C PHE A 74 9.29 3.65 15.70
N PHE A 75 9.52 3.49 14.42
CA PHE A 75 10.23 4.43 13.57
C PHE A 75 9.29 4.91 12.47
N THR A 76 9.34 6.19 12.16
CA THR A 76 8.53 6.77 11.08
C THR A 76 9.42 7.36 10.02
N GLN A 77 9.16 7.04 8.76
CA GLN A 77 9.86 7.56 7.60
C GLN A 77 8.89 8.27 6.67
N LEU A 78 9.29 9.44 6.16
CA LEU A 78 8.52 10.13 5.13
C LEU A 78 8.69 9.41 3.79
N ARG A 79 7.58 9.08 3.15
CA ARG A 79 7.55 8.43 1.83
C ARG A 79 6.61 9.18 0.91
N PRO A 80 6.98 9.31 -0.38
CA PRO A 80 6.08 9.82 -1.39
C PRO A 80 4.92 8.83 -1.58
N GLY A 81 3.72 9.36 -1.65
CA GLY A 81 2.49 8.62 -1.87
C GLY A 81 1.85 8.98 -3.20
N LYS A 82 0.52 8.87 -3.28
CA LYS A 82 -0.23 9.20 -4.51
C LYS A 82 -0.11 10.68 -4.85
N ILE A 83 0.03 10.97 -6.15
CA ILE A 83 -0.03 12.35 -6.68
C ILE A 83 -1.44 12.91 -6.43
N SER A 84 -1.50 14.08 -5.82
CA SER A 84 -2.74 14.81 -5.62
C SER A 84 -3.28 15.34 -6.94
N LYS A 85 -4.50 14.95 -7.33
CA LYS A 85 -5.16 15.46 -8.54
C LYS A 85 -5.38 16.98 -8.50
N LYS A 86 -5.40 17.59 -7.30
CA LYS A 86 -5.64 19.04 -7.13
C LYS A 86 -4.37 19.88 -7.27
N THR A 87 -3.25 19.37 -6.75
CA THR A 87 -2.00 20.15 -6.66
C THR A 87 -0.90 19.66 -7.58
N GLY A 88 -1.06 18.51 -8.24
CA GLY A 88 -0.04 17.88 -9.07
C GLY A 88 1.19 17.38 -8.29
N HIS A 89 1.25 17.60 -6.97
CA HIS A 89 2.34 17.17 -6.11
C HIS A 89 2.05 15.85 -5.40
N GLU A 90 3.09 15.12 -5.08
CA GLU A 90 3.01 13.88 -4.31
C GLU A 90 2.57 14.16 -2.87
N LYS A 91 1.60 13.38 -2.37
CA LYS A 91 1.22 13.42 -0.96
C LYS A 91 2.26 12.66 -0.14
N ILE A 92 3.09 13.36 0.63
CA ILE A 92 4.02 12.73 1.55
C ILE A 92 3.24 12.14 2.73
N PHE A 93 3.50 10.88 3.08
CA PHE A 93 2.92 10.24 4.25
C PHE A 93 4.00 9.63 5.15
N LYS A 94 3.67 9.42 6.42
CA LYS A 94 4.55 8.78 7.40
C LYS A 94 4.35 7.27 7.34
N LEU A 95 5.35 6.56 6.85
CA LEU A 95 5.44 5.11 6.90
C LEU A 95 5.85 4.69 8.31
N ILE A 96 5.15 3.70 8.88
CA ILE A 96 5.39 3.24 10.26
C ILE A 96 6.05 1.88 10.20
N LYS A 97 7.24 1.75 10.83
CA LYS A 97 8.00 0.49 10.97
C LYS A 97 8.41 0.27 12.41
N PHE A 98 8.81 -0.95 12.76
CA PHE A 98 9.53 -1.15 14.01
C PHE A 98 10.94 -0.57 13.91
N ARG A 99 11.38 0.01 15.03
CA ARG A 99 12.75 0.51 15.14
C ARG A 99 13.70 -0.68 15.30
N THR A 100 14.73 -0.72 14.46
CA THR A 100 15.74 -1.78 14.45
C THR A 100 17.12 -1.32 14.95
N MET A 101 17.31 0.00 15.08
CA MET A 101 18.56 0.65 15.46
C MET A 101 18.36 1.56 16.66
N THR A 102 19.37 1.64 17.53
CA THR A 102 19.42 2.60 18.65
C THR A 102 19.69 4.01 18.13
N CYS A 103 19.48 5.01 18.99
CA CYS A 103 19.85 6.41 18.72
C CYS A 103 21.13 6.78 19.49
N GLU A 104 22.03 5.82 19.72
CA GLU A 104 23.28 6.08 20.41
C GLU A 104 24.18 7.03 19.63
N LYS A 105 24.81 7.95 20.36
CA LYS A 105 25.65 8.99 19.83
C LYS A 105 27.06 8.85 20.39
N ASP A 106 28.04 9.39 19.67
CA ASP A 106 29.42 9.57 20.13
C ASP A 106 29.54 10.76 21.09
N GLU A 107 30.77 10.99 21.58
CA GLU A 107 31.06 12.10 22.48
C GLU A 107 30.85 13.48 21.81
N GLU A 108 30.88 13.53 20.48
CA GLU A 108 30.69 14.75 19.68
C GLU A 108 29.20 15.00 19.35
N GLY A 109 28.31 14.09 19.77
CA GLY A 109 26.85 14.19 19.54
C GLY A 109 26.37 13.67 18.19
N ASN A 110 27.25 13.07 17.36
CA ASN A 110 26.89 12.43 16.11
C ASN A 110 26.36 11.02 16.37
N LEU A 111 25.51 10.53 15.46
CA LEU A 111 25.02 9.14 15.54
C LEU A 111 26.18 8.17 15.29
N LEU A 112 26.29 7.13 16.11
CA LEU A 112 27.23 6.04 15.87
C LEU A 112 27.00 5.38 14.51
N PRO A 113 28.02 4.74 13.92
CA PRO A 113 27.87 3.97 12.68
C PRO A 113 26.75 2.93 12.78
N ASP A 114 26.05 2.68 11.70
CA ASP A 114 24.88 1.80 11.64
C ASP A 114 25.15 0.40 12.18
N GLU A 115 26.36 -0.12 11.98
CA GLU A 115 26.80 -1.42 12.49
C GLU A 115 26.77 -1.51 14.01
N LYS A 116 27.11 -0.42 14.70
CA LYS A 116 27.11 -0.34 16.16
C LYS A 116 25.71 -0.10 16.74
N ARG A 117 24.84 0.58 15.98
CA ARG A 117 23.47 0.88 16.39
C ARG A 117 22.49 -0.27 16.12
N LEU A 118 22.81 -1.16 15.18
CA LEU A 118 21.97 -2.29 14.81
C LEU A 118 22.00 -3.36 15.89
N THR A 119 20.92 -3.47 16.64
CA THR A 119 20.79 -4.47 17.72
C THR A 119 20.56 -5.89 17.18
N ASN A 120 20.81 -6.93 17.98
CA ASN A 120 20.48 -8.31 17.60
C ASN A 120 18.97 -8.48 17.33
N TYR A 121 18.12 -7.80 18.11
CA TYR A 121 16.69 -7.72 17.87
C TYR A 121 16.40 -7.11 16.49
N GLY A 122 17.05 -6.00 16.15
CA GLY A 122 16.89 -5.35 14.84
C GLY A 122 17.38 -6.21 13.68
N LYS A 123 18.46 -6.99 13.86
CA LYS A 123 18.93 -7.96 12.86
C LYS A 123 17.87 -9.02 12.56
N VAL A 124 17.27 -9.60 13.59
CA VAL A 124 16.19 -10.60 13.44
C VAL A 124 14.99 -9.98 12.73
N LEU A 125 14.53 -8.80 13.14
CA LEU A 125 13.40 -8.15 12.50
C LEU A 125 13.62 -7.91 11.01
N ARG A 126 14.81 -7.40 10.62
CA ARG A 126 15.15 -7.15 9.21
C ARG A 126 15.29 -8.43 8.39
N SER A 127 15.91 -9.47 8.95
CA SER A 127 16.07 -10.74 8.23
C SER A 127 14.76 -11.46 7.97
N THR A 128 13.74 -11.19 8.79
CA THR A 128 12.39 -11.78 8.70
C THR A 128 11.35 -10.81 8.14
N SER A 129 11.73 -9.56 7.82
CA SER A 129 10.82 -8.48 7.40
C SER A 129 9.70 -8.17 8.41
N LEU A 130 9.86 -8.59 9.68
CA LEU A 130 8.90 -8.30 10.74
C LEU A 130 8.87 -6.82 11.13
N ASP A 131 9.93 -6.07 10.81
CA ASP A 131 9.99 -4.62 11.02
C ASP A 131 8.97 -3.87 10.17
N GLU A 132 8.47 -4.45 9.09
CA GLU A 132 7.47 -3.85 8.20
C GLU A 132 6.02 -4.15 8.60
N LEU A 133 5.77 -5.04 9.56
CA LEU A 133 4.41 -5.37 9.98
C LEU A 133 3.55 -4.15 10.37
N PRO A 134 4.07 -3.10 11.02
CA PRO A 134 3.28 -1.90 11.31
C PRO A 134 2.82 -1.13 10.07
N GLU A 135 3.38 -1.40 8.88
CA GLU A 135 2.92 -0.80 7.62
C GLU A 135 1.48 -1.19 7.28
N LEU A 136 0.99 -2.34 7.80
CA LEU A 136 -0.41 -2.74 7.67
C LEU A 136 -1.36 -1.66 8.22
N ILE A 137 -0.95 -0.88 9.22
CA ILE A 137 -1.71 0.27 9.73
C ILE A 137 -1.83 1.36 8.65
N ASN A 138 -0.77 1.56 7.87
CA ASN A 138 -0.77 2.53 6.76
C ASN A 138 -1.69 2.07 5.62
N VAL A 139 -1.73 0.76 5.33
CA VAL A 139 -2.65 0.17 4.36
C VAL A 139 -4.09 0.33 4.83
N PHE A 140 -4.39 -0.05 6.06
CA PHE A 140 -5.71 0.09 6.67
C PHE A 140 -6.19 1.55 6.65
N ALA A 141 -5.30 2.50 7.01
CA ALA A 141 -5.58 3.93 6.96
C ALA A 141 -5.66 4.53 5.53
N GLY A 142 -5.37 3.75 4.48
CA GLY A 142 -5.48 4.19 3.08
C GLY A 142 -4.33 5.00 2.53
N LYS A 143 -3.22 5.03 3.24
CA LYS A 143 -2.03 5.77 2.81
C LYS A 143 -1.25 5.01 1.75
N MET A 144 -1.34 3.67 1.75
CA MET A 144 -0.74 2.77 0.78
C MET A 144 -1.68 1.60 0.47
N SER A 145 -1.33 0.75 -0.48
CA SER A 145 -2.05 -0.46 -0.88
C SER A 145 -1.18 -1.67 -0.64
N LEU A 146 -1.79 -2.85 -0.45
CA LEU A 146 -1.07 -4.13 -0.36
C LEU A 146 -0.44 -4.53 -1.70
N VAL A 147 -1.08 -4.13 -2.82
CA VAL A 147 -0.66 -4.47 -4.19
C VAL A 147 -0.63 -3.22 -5.06
#